data_9b2a9c7d0ad6bc128a9583b0bb9dd327
#
_entry.id   9b2a9c7d0ad6bc128a9583b0bb9dd327
#
_cell.length_a   1.000
_cell.length_b   1.000
_cell.length_c   1.000
_cell.angle_alpha   90.00
_cell.angle_beta   90.00
_cell.angle_gamma   90.00
#
_symmetry.space_group_name_H-M   'P 1'
#
loop_
_entity.id
_entity.type
_entity.pdbx_description
1 polymer ?
#
loop_
_entity_poly.entity_id
_entity_poly.type
_entity_poly.pdbx_seq_one_letter_code
_entity_poly.pdbx_strand_id
1 'polypeptide(L)'
;MAIKDLAEIVKKFTQKDKFKPSAAQVIRTAKKPPAPAQDEDVSAPSAGERIHFLNTGRSDCILIQSGNHFALIDCGDAEHAKHTARYLKETAGGRIDLEFVAVTHLHSGHVGGLETLLDDGDITIGKIYLKPFIGTNLAQWDKCVHDGDALYQSLNKKAQSMNIPVIDCVPDEPFALGNWVLRFFNTCLLYTS
;
A
#
# COMPACT_ATOMS: atom_id res chain seq x y z
N MET A 1 25.68 -24.74 -27.52
CA MET A 1 26.38 -24.03 -26.45
C MET A 1 26.55 -25.00 -25.29
N ALA A 2 27.80 -25.35 -24.97
CA ALA A 2 28.11 -26.52 -24.19
C ALA A 2 28.06 -26.23 -22.68
N ILE A 3 27.63 -27.21 -21.91
CA ILE A 3 27.45 -27.21 -20.44
C ILE A 3 28.71 -26.79 -19.65
N LYS A 4 29.87 -26.65 -20.29
CA LYS A 4 31.11 -26.19 -19.67
C LYS A 4 31.10 -24.70 -19.28
N ASP A 5 30.31 -23.87 -19.95
CA ASP A 5 30.29 -22.43 -19.69
C ASP A 5 29.48 -22.04 -18.44
N LEU A 6 28.51 -22.88 -18.05
CA LEU A 6 27.73 -22.63 -16.84
C LEU A 6 28.52 -22.81 -15.55
N ALA A 7 29.44 -23.78 -15.54
CA ALA A 7 30.29 -24.05 -14.36
C ALA A 7 31.32 -22.94 -14.11
N GLU A 8 31.81 -22.28 -15.16
CA GLU A 8 32.69 -21.11 -15.02
C GLU A 8 31.93 -19.86 -14.56
N ILE A 9 30.69 -19.67 -14.99
CA ILE A 9 29.83 -18.58 -14.55
C ILE A 9 29.52 -18.74 -13.06
N VAL A 10 29.16 -19.94 -12.62
CA VAL A 10 28.88 -20.23 -11.20
C VAL A 10 30.13 -20.03 -10.34
N LYS A 11 31.32 -20.40 -10.81
CA LYS A 11 32.58 -20.15 -10.08
C LYS A 11 32.89 -18.65 -9.93
N LYS A 12 32.53 -17.81 -10.88
CA LYS A 12 32.72 -16.34 -10.76
C LYS A 12 31.76 -15.71 -9.72
N PHE A 13 30.61 -16.30 -9.50
CA PHE A 13 29.67 -15.82 -8.48
C PHE A 13 29.98 -16.30 -7.06
N THR A 14 30.65 -17.45 -6.91
CA THR A 14 31.04 -17.99 -5.59
C THR A 14 32.35 -17.41 -5.05
N GLN A 15 33.10 -16.62 -5.82
CA GLN A 15 34.29 -15.92 -5.34
C GLN A 15 34.01 -14.56 -4.67
N LYS A 16 32.74 -14.20 -4.44
CA LYS A 16 32.35 -12.93 -3.78
C LYS A 16 32.46 -12.92 -2.25
N ASP A 17 32.90 -14.00 -1.64
CA ASP A 17 32.97 -14.11 -0.16
C ASP A 17 34.23 -13.51 0.49
N LYS A 18 35.01 -12.66 -0.21
CA LYS A 18 36.17 -12.01 0.40
C LYS A 18 35.98 -10.57 0.83
N PHE A 19 34.77 -10.01 0.70
CA PHE A 19 34.50 -8.67 1.20
C PHE A 19 33.59 -8.73 2.43
N LYS A 20 34.15 -9.08 3.58
CA LYS A 20 33.53 -8.75 4.88
C LYS A 20 34.17 -7.46 5.36
N PRO A 21 33.54 -6.28 5.24
CA PRO A 21 34.01 -5.11 5.95
C PRO A 21 33.95 -5.43 7.45
N SER A 22 35.06 -5.26 8.17
CA SER A 22 35.03 -5.43 9.62
C SER A 22 34.09 -4.39 10.21
N ALA A 23 33.27 -4.80 11.18
CA ALA A 23 32.33 -3.91 11.87
C ALA A 23 33.00 -2.62 12.39
N ALA A 24 34.31 -2.64 12.64
CA ALA A 24 35.10 -1.49 13.05
C ALA A 24 35.34 -0.44 11.95
N GLN A 25 35.28 -0.81 10.67
CA GLN A 25 35.45 0.13 9.56
C GLN A 25 34.16 0.88 9.21
N VAL A 26 33.00 0.26 9.44
CA VAL A 26 31.70 0.88 9.18
C VAL A 26 31.41 2.02 10.18
N ILE A 27 31.90 1.88 11.43
CA ILE A 27 31.65 2.88 12.48
C ILE A 27 32.51 4.15 12.30
N ARG A 28 33.68 4.06 11.62
CA ARG A 28 34.59 5.23 11.45
C ARG A 28 34.21 6.17 10.32
N THR A 29 33.31 5.79 9.42
CA THR A 29 32.88 6.65 8.30
C THR A 29 31.49 7.25 8.49
N ALA A 30 30.76 6.85 9.54
CA ALA A 30 29.53 7.53 9.91
C ALA A 30 29.88 8.93 10.43
N LYS A 31 29.82 9.95 9.57
CA LYS A 31 29.73 11.34 10.06
C LYS A 31 28.58 11.38 11.07
N LYS A 32 28.89 11.91 12.28
CA LYS A 32 27.85 12.25 13.25
C LYS A 32 26.70 12.91 12.47
N PRO A 33 25.46 12.42 12.57
CA PRO A 33 24.34 13.09 11.93
C PRO A 33 24.41 14.57 12.34
N PRO A 34 24.15 15.52 11.43
CA PRO A 34 24.04 16.91 11.80
C PRO A 34 23.10 17.01 13.00
N ALA A 35 23.42 17.87 13.95
CA ALA A 35 22.49 18.19 15.02
C ALA A 35 21.13 18.46 14.35
N PRO A 36 20.00 18.01 14.97
CA PRO A 36 18.69 18.30 14.39
C PRO A 36 18.67 19.81 14.12
N ALA A 37 18.37 20.17 12.86
CA ALA A 37 18.13 21.55 12.51
C ALA A 37 17.14 22.06 13.56
N GLN A 38 17.47 23.18 14.19
CA GLN A 38 16.56 23.83 15.12
C GLN A 38 15.27 24.00 14.34
N ASP A 39 14.17 23.48 14.91
CA ASP A 39 12.85 23.54 14.34
C ASP A 39 12.60 24.94 13.81
N GLU A 40 12.78 25.14 12.51
CA GLU A 40 12.12 26.24 11.83
C GLU A 40 10.64 25.98 12.10
N ASP A 41 9.99 26.95 12.69
CA ASP A 41 8.59 26.99 13.10
C ASP A 41 7.71 26.34 12.01
N VAL A 42 7.64 25.01 12.05
CA VAL A 42 6.63 24.26 11.31
C VAL A 42 5.36 24.65 12.05
N SER A 43 4.68 25.67 11.53
CA SER A 43 3.35 26.03 11.99
C SER A 43 2.59 24.74 12.21
N ALA A 44 2.13 24.53 13.46
CA ALA A 44 1.41 23.31 13.82
C ALA A 44 0.42 23.00 12.70
N PRO A 45 0.41 21.76 12.16
CA PRO A 45 -0.45 21.43 11.04
C PRO A 45 -1.85 21.92 11.35
N SER A 46 -2.46 22.63 10.42
CA SER A 46 -3.83 23.10 10.57
C SER A 46 -4.64 21.93 11.10
N ALA A 47 -5.37 22.15 12.21
CA ALA A 47 -6.03 21.06 12.93
C ALA A 47 -6.92 20.29 11.95
N GLY A 48 -6.44 19.15 11.45
CA GLY A 48 -7.20 18.33 10.52
C GLY A 48 -6.50 17.81 9.26
N GLU A 49 -5.28 18.31 8.92
CA GLU A 49 -4.56 17.84 7.73
C GLU A 49 -3.50 16.82 8.13
N ARG A 50 -3.69 15.53 7.78
CA ARG A 50 -2.78 14.46 8.19
C ARG A 50 -2.69 13.35 7.16
N ILE A 51 -1.53 12.73 7.08
CA ILE A 51 -1.32 11.45 6.42
C ILE A 51 -0.83 10.47 7.48
N HIS A 52 -1.59 9.39 7.68
CA HIS A 52 -1.31 8.40 8.70
C HIS A 52 -0.79 7.14 8.03
N PHE A 53 0.44 6.76 8.34
CA PHE A 53 1.00 5.47 7.96
C PHE A 53 0.72 4.47 9.08
N LEU A 54 -0.16 3.52 8.85
CA LEU A 54 -0.57 2.56 9.84
C LEU A 54 0.47 1.45 9.97
N ASN A 55 0.78 1.06 11.20
CA ASN A 55 1.65 -0.09 11.43
C ASN A 55 0.85 -1.39 11.27
N THR A 56 0.94 -1.95 10.09
CA THR A 56 0.30 -3.22 9.69
C THR A 56 1.36 -4.29 9.35
N GLY A 57 2.52 -4.25 10.02
CA GLY A 57 3.58 -5.22 9.83
C GLY A 57 4.31 -5.04 8.48
N ARG A 58 4.21 -6.05 7.60
CA ARG A 58 4.82 -6.04 6.25
C ARG A 58 3.81 -5.63 5.17
N SER A 59 2.81 -4.90 5.54
CA SER A 59 1.70 -4.52 4.67
C SER A 59 1.51 -3.01 4.68
N ASP A 60 0.82 -2.47 3.69
CA ASP A 60 0.61 -1.04 3.53
C ASP A 60 -0.84 -0.66 3.83
N CYS A 61 -1.00 0.41 4.61
CA CYS A 61 -2.28 1.03 4.88
C CYS A 61 -2.06 2.49 5.24
N ILE A 62 -2.56 3.40 4.42
CA ILE A 62 -2.33 4.83 4.56
C ILE A 62 -3.68 5.56 4.60
N LEU A 63 -3.99 6.20 5.73
CA LEU A 63 -5.16 7.06 5.84
C LEU A 63 -4.78 8.50 5.50
N ILE A 64 -5.50 9.10 4.59
CA ILE A 64 -5.41 10.53 4.27
C ILE A 64 -6.60 11.22 4.93
N GLN A 65 -6.31 12.23 5.72
CA GLN A 65 -7.31 13.03 6.44
C GLN A 65 -7.18 14.50 6.08
N SER A 66 -8.31 15.14 5.75
CA SER A 66 -8.43 16.59 5.62
C SER A 66 -9.70 17.04 6.36
N GLY A 67 -9.54 17.49 7.59
CA GLY A 67 -10.68 17.73 8.46
C GLY A 67 -11.50 16.47 8.69
N ASN A 68 -12.76 16.48 8.22
CA ASN A 68 -13.67 15.33 8.28
C ASN A 68 -13.74 14.55 6.94
N HIS A 69 -12.84 14.81 6.03
CA HIS A 69 -12.70 14.10 4.77
C HIS A 69 -11.64 13.02 4.91
N PHE A 70 -11.99 11.78 4.58
CA PHE A 70 -11.10 10.63 4.76
C PHE A 70 -11.01 9.81 3.48
N ALA A 71 -9.81 9.32 3.18
CA ALA A 71 -9.58 8.33 2.14
C ALA A 71 -8.51 7.33 2.59
N LEU A 72 -8.60 6.10 2.10
CA LEU A 72 -7.65 5.04 2.43
C LEU A 72 -6.92 4.58 1.17
N ILE A 73 -5.60 4.46 1.27
CA ILE A 73 -4.75 3.84 0.25
C ILE A 73 -4.25 2.52 0.83
N ASP A 74 -4.61 1.43 0.19
CA ASP A 74 -4.43 0.07 0.68
C ASP A 74 -5.09 -0.19 2.05
N CYS A 75 -5.30 -1.43 2.39
CA CYS A 75 -6.09 -1.84 3.55
C CYS A 75 -5.28 -2.68 4.56
N GLY A 76 -3.98 -2.88 4.28
CA GLY A 76 -3.17 -3.81 5.03
C GLY A 76 -3.55 -5.27 4.78
N ASP A 77 -3.05 -6.14 5.63
CA ASP A 77 -3.37 -7.57 5.59
C ASP A 77 -4.61 -7.91 6.45
N ALA A 78 -5.10 -9.13 6.29
CA ALA A 78 -6.27 -9.61 7.03
C ALA A 78 -6.00 -9.78 8.55
N GLU A 79 -4.75 -10.03 8.95
CA GLU A 79 -4.36 -10.22 10.34
C GLU A 79 -4.52 -8.93 11.14
N HIS A 80 -4.13 -7.79 10.54
CA HIS A 80 -4.20 -6.48 11.17
C HIS A 80 -5.50 -5.72 10.89
N ALA A 81 -6.41 -6.27 10.07
CA ALA A 81 -7.61 -5.57 9.60
C ALA A 81 -8.51 -5.02 10.74
N LYS A 82 -8.67 -5.78 11.83
CA LYS A 82 -9.44 -5.31 13.01
C LYS A 82 -8.75 -4.15 13.72
N HIS A 83 -7.42 -4.15 13.75
CA HIS A 83 -6.64 -3.03 14.30
C HIS A 83 -6.79 -1.79 13.43
N THR A 84 -6.69 -1.95 12.12
CA THR A 84 -6.94 -0.90 11.14
C THR A 84 -8.34 -0.31 11.32
N ALA A 85 -9.39 -1.13 11.34
CA ALA A 85 -10.76 -0.68 11.52
C ALA A 85 -10.96 0.13 12.82
N ARG A 86 -10.37 -0.34 13.91
CA ARG A 86 -10.41 0.40 15.19
C ARG A 86 -9.73 1.76 15.08
N TYR A 87 -8.52 1.80 14.52
CA TYR A 87 -7.76 3.04 14.35
C TYR A 87 -8.51 4.08 13.50
N LEU A 88 -9.11 3.65 12.40
CA LEU A 88 -9.92 4.50 11.53
C LEU A 88 -11.06 5.15 12.31
N LYS A 89 -11.80 4.35 13.08
CA LYS A 89 -12.92 4.83 13.90
C LYS A 89 -12.46 5.77 15.01
N GLU A 90 -11.39 5.43 15.72
CA GLU A 90 -10.81 6.30 16.75
C GLU A 90 -10.38 7.66 16.19
N THR A 91 -9.77 7.66 14.99
CA THR A 91 -9.34 8.90 14.31
C THR A 91 -10.53 9.80 13.95
N ALA A 92 -11.66 9.23 13.56
CA ALA A 92 -12.87 9.97 13.21
C ALA A 92 -13.77 10.28 14.41
N GLY A 93 -13.44 9.78 15.62
CA GLY A 93 -14.26 9.97 16.82
C GLY A 93 -15.47 9.03 16.90
N GLY A 94 -15.43 7.89 16.21
CA GLY A 94 -16.49 6.89 16.19
C GLY A 94 -16.70 6.31 14.79
N ARG A 95 -17.81 6.61 14.13
CA ARG A 95 -18.06 6.21 12.75
C ARG A 95 -17.17 6.99 11.78
N ILE A 96 -16.68 6.31 10.76
CA ILE A 96 -15.88 6.95 9.69
C ILE A 96 -16.54 6.76 8.31
N ASP A 97 -16.54 7.84 7.53
CA ASP A 97 -16.98 7.84 6.14
C ASP A 97 -15.75 8.03 5.23
N LEU A 98 -15.29 6.95 4.61
CA LEU A 98 -14.22 7.00 3.64
C LEU A 98 -14.79 7.41 2.27
N GLU A 99 -14.37 8.53 1.72
CA GLU A 99 -14.81 8.97 0.39
C GLU A 99 -14.42 7.96 -0.67
N PHE A 100 -13.23 7.34 -0.49
CA PHE A 100 -12.81 6.22 -1.31
C PHE A 100 -11.78 5.36 -0.57
N VAL A 101 -11.66 4.14 -1.06
CA VAL A 101 -10.54 3.24 -0.82
C VAL A 101 -9.85 3.00 -2.17
N ALA A 102 -8.53 3.20 -2.25
CA ALA A 102 -7.76 2.87 -3.44
C ALA A 102 -6.81 1.73 -3.13
N VAL A 103 -6.98 0.61 -3.81
CA VAL A 103 -6.10 -0.56 -3.69
C VAL A 103 -5.07 -0.49 -4.81
N THR A 104 -3.80 -0.40 -4.43
CA THR A 104 -2.69 -0.30 -5.39
C THR A 104 -2.55 -1.57 -6.21
N HIS A 105 -2.68 -2.74 -5.58
CA HIS A 105 -2.66 -4.05 -6.22
C HIS A 105 -3.23 -5.14 -5.31
N LEU A 106 -3.47 -6.32 -5.87
CA LEU A 106 -4.20 -7.43 -5.20
C LEU A 106 -3.32 -8.33 -4.32
N HIS A 107 -2.16 -7.88 -3.84
CA HIS A 107 -1.41 -8.62 -2.84
C HIS A 107 -2.10 -8.59 -1.47
N SER A 108 -2.00 -9.68 -0.72
CA SER A 108 -2.65 -9.80 0.60
C SER A 108 -2.26 -8.71 1.59
N GLY A 109 -1.05 -8.17 1.48
CA GLY A 109 -0.59 -7.05 2.31
C GLY A 109 -1.19 -5.69 1.96
N HIS A 110 -1.94 -5.57 0.88
CA HIS A 110 -2.54 -4.32 0.40
C HIS A 110 -4.07 -4.37 0.38
N VAL A 111 -4.63 -5.51 -0.01
CA VAL A 111 -6.08 -5.70 -0.13
C VAL A 111 -6.68 -6.57 0.97
N GLY A 112 -5.84 -7.27 1.74
CA GLY A 112 -6.30 -8.30 2.69
C GLY A 112 -7.24 -7.80 3.77
N GLY A 113 -7.11 -6.54 4.19
CA GLY A 113 -7.99 -5.92 5.18
C GLY A 113 -9.35 -5.46 4.64
N LEU A 114 -9.51 -5.31 3.31
CA LEU A 114 -10.68 -4.68 2.72
C LEU A 114 -11.99 -5.38 3.08
N GLU A 115 -12.01 -6.70 3.08
CA GLU A 115 -13.22 -7.46 3.43
C GLU A 115 -13.69 -7.17 4.85
N THR A 116 -12.77 -7.09 5.81
CA THR A 116 -13.09 -6.74 7.21
C THR A 116 -13.61 -5.31 7.32
N LEU A 117 -13.04 -4.36 6.55
CA LEU A 117 -13.53 -2.98 6.55
C LEU A 117 -14.93 -2.87 5.95
N LEU A 118 -15.25 -3.67 4.93
CA LEU A 118 -16.59 -3.74 4.34
C LEU A 118 -17.62 -4.32 5.31
N ASP A 119 -17.22 -5.24 6.20
CA ASP A 119 -18.11 -5.85 7.19
C ASP A 119 -18.32 -5.01 8.46
N ASP A 120 -17.52 -3.96 8.65
CA ASP A 120 -17.63 -3.10 9.84
C ASP A 120 -18.74 -2.05 9.63
N GLY A 121 -19.83 -2.17 10.38
CA GLY A 121 -21.00 -1.29 10.26
C GLY A 121 -20.76 0.18 10.60
N ASP A 122 -19.63 0.52 11.21
CA ASP A 122 -19.23 1.89 11.54
C ASP A 122 -18.24 2.47 10.52
N ILE A 123 -17.93 1.74 9.46
CA ILE A 123 -17.10 2.21 8.34
C ILE A 123 -17.96 2.23 7.08
N THR A 124 -18.13 3.42 6.50
CA THR A 124 -18.74 3.55 5.17
C THR A 124 -17.67 3.84 4.14
N ILE A 125 -17.86 3.28 2.94
CA ILE A 125 -16.95 3.47 1.81
C ILE A 125 -17.78 4.00 0.64
N GLY A 126 -17.46 5.20 0.18
CA GLY A 126 -18.18 5.84 -0.93
C GLY A 126 -17.91 5.19 -2.28
N LYS A 127 -16.67 4.76 -2.53
CA LYS A 127 -16.25 4.01 -3.74
C LYS A 127 -14.93 3.29 -3.52
N ILE A 128 -14.67 2.28 -4.33
CA ILE A 128 -13.42 1.53 -4.30
C ILE A 128 -12.75 1.61 -5.67
N TYR A 129 -11.51 2.06 -5.70
CA TYR A 129 -10.64 1.93 -6.87
C TYR A 129 -9.92 0.60 -6.77
N LEU A 130 -10.30 -0.36 -7.60
CA LEU A 130 -9.76 -1.72 -7.59
C LEU A 130 -9.64 -2.23 -9.02
N LYS A 131 -8.41 -2.40 -9.47
CA LYS A 131 -8.14 -2.92 -10.82
C LYS A 131 -8.46 -4.41 -10.92
N PRO A 132 -9.08 -4.85 -12.02
CA PRO A 132 -9.24 -6.26 -12.29
C PRO A 132 -7.89 -6.94 -12.42
N PHE A 133 -7.83 -8.18 -11.96
CA PHE A 133 -6.64 -9.00 -12.12
C PHE A 133 -6.53 -9.51 -13.57
N ILE A 134 -5.46 -9.12 -14.27
CA ILE A 134 -5.18 -9.58 -15.64
C ILE A 134 -3.99 -10.54 -15.57
N GLY A 135 -4.29 -11.82 -15.31
CA GLY A 135 -3.29 -12.85 -15.00
C GLY A 135 -2.66 -13.57 -16.19
N THR A 136 -2.78 -13.09 -17.42
CA THR A 136 -2.36 -13.82 -18.61
C THR A 136 -0.83 -13.97 -18.75
N ASN A 137 -0.04 -13.06 -18.21
CA ASN A 137 1.42 -13.01 -18.39
C ASN A 137 2.22 -13.06 -17.08
N LEU A 138 1.61 -13.42 -15.96
CA LEU A 138 2.33 -13.51 -14.70
C LEU A 138 3.29 -14.69 -14.67
N ALA A 139 4.47 -14.48 -14.09
CA ALA A 139 5.37 -15.56 -13.77
C ALA A 139 4.71 -16.58 -12.84
N GLN A 140 5.12 -17.86 -12.92
CA GLN A 140 4.44 -18.93 -12.18
C GLN A 140 4.44 -18.72 -10.66
N TRP A 141 5.47 -18.09 -10.11
CA TRP A 141 5.54 -17.75 -8.68
C TRP A 141 4.52 -16.67 -8.27
N ASP A 142 4.21 -15.71 -9.16
CA ASP A 142 3.17 -14.71 -8.93
C ASP A 142 1.79 -15.35 -8.85
N LYS A 143 1.53 -16.38 -9.65
CA LYS A 143 0.28 -17.15 -9.61
C LYS A 143 0.10 -17.93 -8.31
N CYS A 144 1.19 -18.37 -7.67
CA CYS A 144 1.14 -19.07 -6.39
C CYS A 144 0.81 -18.14 -5.21
N VAL A 145 1.11 -16.85 -5.33
CA VAL A 145 0.85 -15.85 -4.28
C VAL A 145 -0.56 -15.28 -4.40
N HIS A 146 -1.19 -15.37 -5.58
CA HIS A 146 -2.46 -14.72 -5.86
C HIS A 146 -3.42 -15.62 -6.59
N ASP A 147 -4.50 -15.95 -5.92
CA ASP A 147 -5.76 -16.24 -6.57
C ASP A 147 -6.47 -14.90 -6.90
N GLY A 148 -5.75 -14.06 -7.67
CA GLY A 148 -6.09 -12.64 -7.84
C GLY A 148 -7.41 -12.43 -8.54
N ASP A 149 -7.79 -13.30 -9.50
CA ASP A 149 -9.07 -13.18 -10.18
C ASP A 149 -10.23 -13.55 -9.26
N ALA A 150 -10.14 -14.66 -8.52
CA ALA A 150 -11.16 -15.06 -7.56
C ALA A 150 -11.33 -14.04 -6.44
N LEU A 151 -10.22 -13.49 -5.94
CA LEU A 151 -10.24 -12.44 -4.93
C LEU A 151 -10.89 -11.15 -5.47
N TYR A 152 -10.52 -10.71 -6.67
CA TYR A 152 -11.14 -9.56 -7.32
C TYR A 152 -12.65 -9.75 -7.48
N GLN A 153 -13.08 -10.89 -8.01
CA GLN A 153 -14.50 -11.20 -8.22
C GLN A 153 -15.28 -11.23 -6.89
N SER A 154 -14.70 -11.82 -5.83
CA SER A 154 -15.29 -11.88 -4.50
C SER A 154 -15.50 -10.47 -3.93
N LEU A 155 -14.46 -9.64 -3.93
CA LEU A 155 -14.53 -8.28 -3.41
C LEU A 155 -15.48 -7.38 -4.22
N ASN A 156 -15.45 -7.50 -5.55
CA ASN A 156 -16.35 -6.76 -6.42
C ASN A 156 -17.81 -7.13 -6.16
N LYS A 157 -18.12 -8.43 -6.08
CA LYS A 157 -19.46 -8.91 -5.75
C LYS A 157 -19.93 -8.43 -4.38
N LYS A 158 -19.05 -8.47 -3.38
CA LYS A 158 -19.35 -7.99 -2.02
C LYS A 158 -19.65 -6.49 -2.02
N ALA A 159 -18.80 -5.68 -2.63
CA ALA A 159 -18.99 -4.24 -2.73
C ALA A 159 -20.32 -3.91 -3.46
N GLN A 160 -20.60 -4.58 -4.57
CA GLN A 160 -21.85 -4.42 -5.31
C GLN A 160 -23.08 -4.76 -4.46
N SER A 161 -23.02 -5.83 -3.66
CA SER A 161 -24.14 -6.18 -2.74
C SER A 161 -24.42 -5.12 -1.68
N MET A 162 -23.44 -4.25 -1.42
CA MET A 162 -23.53 -3.11 -0.50
C MET A 162 -23.79 -1.77 -1.23
N ASN A 163 -24.03 -1.81 -2.53
CA ASN A 163 -24.17 -0.63 -3.42
C ASN A 163 -22.93 0.29 -3.42
N ILE A 164 -21.72 -0.28 -3.20
CA ILE A 164 -20.47 0.47 -3.27
C ILE A 164 -19.92 0.35 -4.70
N PRO A 165 -19.70 1.47 -5.42
CA PRO A 165 -19.10 1.45 -6.75
C PRO A 165 -17.67 0.94 -6.70
N VAL A 166 -17.35 -0.04 -7.56
CA VAL A 166 -15.99 -0.49 -7.83
C VAL A 166 -15.56 0.05 -9.19
N ILE A 167 -14.48 0.80 -9.21
CA ILE A 167 -13.97 1.51 -10.37
C ILE A 167 -12.60 0.93 -10.70
N ASP A 168 -12.42 0.45 -11.91
CA ASP A 168 -11.23 -0.25 -12.37
C ASP A 168 -10.07 0.68 -12.78
N CYS A 169 -10.32 1.98 -12.91
CA CYS A 169 -9.27 2.96 -13.11
C CYS A 169 -9.46 4.18 -12.19
N VAL A 170 -8.34 4.71 -11.72
CA VAL A 170 -8.30 5.94 -10.94
C VAL A 170 -8.38 7.16 -11.87
N PRO A 171 -8.80 8.33 -11.39
CA PRO A 171 -8.83 9.55 -12.19
C PRO A 171 -7.43 9.93 -12.70
N ASP A 172 -7.33 10.31 -13.98
CA ASP A 172 -6.11 10.87 -14.56
C ASP A 172 -5.89 12.32 -14.11
N GLU A 173 -6.97 13.03 -13.85
CA GLU A 173 -6.93 14.42 -13.41
C GLU A 173 -6.88 14.54 -11.89
N PRO A 174 -6.25 15.59 -11.35
CA PRO A 174 -6.28 15.88 -9.93
C PRO A 174 -7.70 16.08 -9.42
N PHE A 175 -7.94 15.61 -8.19
CA PHE A 175 -9.23 15.78 -7.52
C PHE A 175 -9.06 16.16 -6.05
N ALA A 176 -10.06 16.77 -5.47
CA ALA A 176 -10.02 17.25 -4.10
C ALA A 176 -10.41 16.15 -3.09
N LEU A 177 -9.76 16.15 -1.94
CA LEU A 177 -10.18 15.50 -0.70
C LEU A 177 -10.09 16.55 0.41
N GLY A 178 -11.19 17.18 0.76
CA GLY A 178 -11.16 18.36 1.62
C GLY A 178 -10.27 19.46 1.04
N ASN A 179 -9.23 19.84 1.78
CA ASN A 179 -8.24 20.84 1.34
C ASN A 179 -7.06 20.24 0.55
N TRP A 180 -6.96 18.88 0.49
CA TRP A 180 -5.93 18.22 -0.30
C TRP A 180 -6.30 18.16 -1.78
N VAL A 181 -5.29 18.32 -2.62
CA VAL A 181 -5.37 17.98 -4.05
C VAL A 181 -4.58 16.71 -4.27
N LEU A 182 -5.28 15.64 -4.63
CA LEU A 182 -4.70 14.33 -4.86
C LEU A 182 -4.57 14.07 -6.36
N ARG A 183 -3.51 13.41 -6.76
CA ARG A 183 -3.30 12.92 -8.11
C ARG A 183 -2.69 11.53 -8.07
N PHE A 184 -3.26 10.62 -8.83
CA PHE A 184 -2.68 9.30 -9.06
C PHE A 184 -1.72 9.35 -10.24
N PHE A 185 -0.61 8.64 -10.14
CA PHE A 185 0.37 8.49 -11.21
C PHE A 185 0.56 7.01 -11.55
N ASN A 186 0.91 6.71 -12.79
CA ASN A 186 1.18 5.34 -13.27
C ASN A 186 0.03 4.34 -13.06
N THR A 187 -1.18 4.81 -13.27
CA THR A 187 -2.37 4.07 -12.87
C THR A 187 -2.81 2.99 -13.85
N CYS A 188 -2.23 2.92 -15.04
CA CYS A 188 -2.82 2.13 -16.10
C CYS A 188 -1.96 0.98 -16.66
N LEU A 189 -0.66 0.89 -16.41
CA LEU A 189 0.21 0.08 -17.27
C LEU A 189 1.14 -0.93 -16.59
N LEU A 190 1.04 -1.21 -15.31
CA LEU A 190 2.06 -2.02 -14.63
C LEU A 190 2.02 -3.52 -14.85
N TYR A 191 1.11 -4.05 -15.68
CA TYR A 191 1.04 -5.49 -15.95
C TYR A 191 0.90 -5.86 -17.43
N THR A 192 1.34 -5.02 -18.34
CA THR A 192 1.34 -5.28 -19.79
C THR A 192 2.75 -5.32 -20.38
N SER A 193 3.70 -5.94 -19.73
CA SER A 193 4.98 -6.26 -20.38
C SER A 193 5.44 -7.65 -20.01
#